data_2060a808bb6ddda5cf35d9a589494055
#
_entry.id   2060a808bb6ddda5cf35d9a589494055
#
_cell.length_a   1.000
_cell.length_b   1.000
_cell.length_c   1.000
_cell.angle_alpha   90.00
_cell.angle_beta   90.00
_cell.angle_gamma   90.00
#
_symmetry.space_group_name_H-M   'P 1'
#
loop_
_entity.id
_entity.type
_entity.pdbx_description
1 polymer ?
#
loop_
_entity_poly.entity_id
_entity_poly.type
_entity_poly.pdbx_seq_one_letter_code
_entity_poly.pdbx_strand_id
1 'polypeptide(L)'
;VDAYQEGKNIIITYETDKAGSVGDVFCSTDGGRTWGAPLKQVTGDVHKAVKAGKHRITWNVLAEAYDLKGDNICFKVEEKMASVITVKVNGVSFDMVRVDGGIFNMGLDKGLDNTAGTNESPAHSVTLDGYYIGKTEVTQALWQAVMGTNPSNFKGDNMPVENVSWKDCQEFIGKLNVLTNKKFRLPTEAEWEYAARGGNKSRGYKYAGSDSIDDVAWYDMNGEEITHPVASKQPNELGIYDMAGNVYEWCSDWYGIYTEEPQTNPQGPTTGPGRIIRGGSIDDFRDACT
;
A
#
# COMPACT_ATOMS: atom_id res chain seq x y z
N VAL A 1 -9.88 -21.24 -16.01
CA VAL A 1 -11.16 -21.37 -15.28
C VAL A 1 -12.19 -21.94 -16.22
N ASP A 2 -12.82 -23.03 -15.84
CA ASP A 2 -13.91 -23.67 -16.57
C ASP A 2 -15.18 -23.67 -15.75
N ALA A 3 -16.35 -23.76 -16.41
CA ALA A 3 -17.62 -23.82 -15.69
C ALA A 3 -18.65 -24.71 -16.42
N TYR A 4 -19.51 -25.37 -15.63
CA TYR A 4 -20.62 -26.17 -16.14
C TYR A 4 -21.80 -26.16 -15.18
N GLN A 5 -22.98 -26.44 -15.70
CA GLN A 5 -24.19 -26.53 -14.90
C GLN A 5 -24.32 -27.89 -14.22
N GLU A 6 -24.65 -27.91 -12.94
CA GLU A 6 -24.98 -29.12 -12.17
C GLU A 6 -26.29 -28.85 -11.39
N GLY A 7 -27.39 -29.33 -11.93
CA GLY A 7 -28.73 -29.07 -11.37
C GLY A 7 -29.07 -27.57 -11.41
N LYS A 8 -29.26 -26.97 -10.23
CA LYS A 8 -29.56 -25.54 -10.05
C LYS A 8 -28.33 -24.68 -9.81
N ASN A 9 -27.15 -25.28 -9.80
CA ASN A 9 -25.88 -24.59 -9.52
C ASN A 9 -25.03 -24.51 -10.76
N ILE A 10 -24.14 -23.54 -10.77
CA ILE A 10 -22.97 -23.48 -11.67
C ILE A 10 -21.76 -23.94 -10.89
N ILE A 11 -21.05 -24.89 -11.43
CA ILE A 11 -19.77 -25.37 -10.92
C ILE A 11 -18.66 -24.64 -11.67
N ILE A 12 -17.80 -23.96 -10.94
CA ILE A 12 -16.64 -23.26 -11.46
C ILE A 12 -15.41 -24.02 -11.00
N THR A 13 -14.59 -24.47 -11.95
CA THR A 13 -13.34 -25.17 -11.68
C THR A 13 -12.15 -24.31 -12.10
N TYR A 14 -11.10 -24.33 -11.31
CA TYR A 14 -9.86 -23.61 -11.58
C TYR A 14 -8.66 -24.40 -11.06
N GLU A 15 -7.47 -24.06 -11.50
CA GLU A 15 -6.22 -24.69 -11.07
C GLU A 15 -5.23 -23.63 -10.62
N THR A 16 -4.47 -23.92 -9.55
CA THR A 16 -3.42 -23.06 -9.02
C THR A 16 -2.07 -23.77 -9.07
N ASP A 17 -1.02 -23.07 -9.50
CA ASP A 17 0.35 -23.61 -9.57
C ASP A 17 1.02 -23.67 -8.19
N LYS A 18 0.56 -22.86 -7.25
CA LYS A 18 1.09 -22.75 -5.89
C LYS A 18 -0.03 -22.58 -4.87
N ALA A 19 0.30 -22.80 -3.59
CA ALA A 19 -0.61 -22.48 -2.51
C ALA A 19 -0.86 -20.96 -2.47
N GLY A 20 -2.10 -20.56 -2.20
CA GLY A 20 -2.52 -19.15 -2.16
C GLY A 20 -3.83 -18.98 -1.39
N SER A 21 -4.40 -17.82 -1.44
CA SER A 21 -5.75 -17.53 -0.94
C SER A 21 -6.64 -17.13 -2.10
N VAL A 22 -7.84 -17.67 -2.14
CA VAL A 22 -8.84 -17.35 -3.15
C VAL A 22 -9.75 -16.25 -2.62
N GLY A 23 -9.91 -15.20 -3.39
CA GLY A 23 -10.78 -14.06 -3.10
C GLY A 23 -12.15 -14.20 -3.75
N ASP A 24 -12.55 -13.16 -4.45
CA ASP A 24 -13.85 -13.07 -5.07
C ASP A 24 -13.92 -13.80 -6.41
N VAL A 25 -15.15 -14.14 -6.79
CA VAL A 25 -15.49 -14.76 -8.08
C VAL A 25 -16.39 -13.80 -8.83
N PHE A 26 -16.12 -13.61 -10.10
CA PHE A 26 -16.88 -12.72 -10.97
C PHE A 26 -17.43 -13.47 -12.17
N CYS A 27 -18.58 -13.03 -12.65
CA CYS A 27 -19.19 -13.52 -13.87
C CYS A 27 -19.18 -12.42 -14.93
N SER A 28 -18.88 -12.81 -16.16
CA SER A 28 -19.04 -11.99 -17.37
C SER A 28 -20.03 -12.67 -18.30
N THR A 29 -20.89 -11.89 -18.95
CA THR A 29 -21.83 -12.37 -19.98
C THR A 29 -21.46 -11.92 -21.39
N ASP A 30 -20.32 -11.26 -21.55
CA ASP A 30 -19.83 -10.68 -22.82
C ASP A 30 -18.41 -11.20 -23.21
N GLY A 31 -18.04 -12.37 -22.71
CA GLY A 31 -16.76 -12.99 -23.00
C GLY A 31 -15.57 -12.37 -22.28
N GLY A 32 -15.79 -11.79 -21.09
CA GLY A 32 -14.74 -11.23 -20.26
C GLY A 32 -14.38 -9.78 -20.56
N ARG A 33 -15.17 -9.09 -21.38
CA ARG A 33 -14.95 -7.65 -21.67
C ARG A 33 -15.35 -6.78 -20.50
N THR A 34 -16.46 -7.13 -19.85
CA THR A 34 -16.90 -6.50 -18.59
C THR A 34 -17.18 -7.56 -17.53
N TRP A 35 -16.98 -7.19 -16.28
CA TRP A 35 -17.18 -8.07 -15.13
C TRP A 35 -18.26 -7.48 -14.22
N GLY A 36 -19.21 -8.34 -13.79
CA GLY A 36 -20.22 -7.97 -12.82
C GLY A 36 -19.66 -7.73 -11.42
N ALA A 37 -20.53 -7.48 -10.46
CA ALA A 37 -20.15 -7.46 -9.05
C ALA A 37 -19.69 -8.86 -8.59
N PRO A 38 -18.93 -8.95 -7.48
CA PRO A 38 -18.56 -10.23 -6.90
C PRO A 38 -19.79 -11.09 -6.60
N LEU A 39 -19.70 -12.38 -6.93
CA LEU A 39 -20.76 -13.36 -6.68
C LEU A 39 -20.87 -13.63 -5.17
N LYS A 40 -22.07 -13.57 -4.60
CA LYS A 40 -22.31 -13.67 -3.15
C LYS A 40 -22.68 -15.09 -2.69
N GLN A 41 -23.41 -15.84 -3.54
CA GLN A 41 -23.94 -17.16 -3.20
C GLN A 41 -23.00 -18.28 -3.64
N VAL A 42 -21.71 -18.13 -3.31
CA VAL A 42 -20.63 -19.06 -3.66
C VAL A 42 -20.16 -19.86 -2.46
N THR A 43 -19.83 -21.15 -2.68
CA THR A 43 -19.28 -22.06 -1.67
C THR A 43 -18.17 -22.93 -2.27
N GLY A 44 -17.44 -23.67 -1.45
CA GLY A 44 -16.34 -24.51 -1.89
C GLY A 44 -14.98 -23.88 -1.67
N ASP A 45 -14.12 -23.90 -2.70
CA ASP A 45 -12.75 -23.38 -2.63
C ASP A 45 -12.70 -21.88 -2.99
N VAL A 46 -13.41 -21.08 -2.20
CA VAL A 46 -13.51 -19.61 -2.30
C VAL A 46 -13.40 -18.96 -0.94
N HIS A 47 -12.87 -17.74 -0.86
CA HIS A 47 -12.65 -16.95 0.36
C HIS A 47 -11.80 -17.68 1.43
N LYS A 48 -10.87 -18.54 1.00
CA LYS A 48 -10.00 -19.32 1.89
C LYS A 48 -8.65 -19.63 1.26
N ALA A 49 -7.73 -20.11 2.10
CA ALA A 49 -6.46 -20.65 1.63
C ALA A 49 -6.66 -21.96 0.89
N VAL A 50 -5.94 -22.14 -0.21
CA VAL A 50 -5.92 -23.36 -1.04
C VAL A 50 -4.48 -23.81 -1.25
N LYS A 51 -4.28 -25.13 -1.49
CA LYS A 51 -2.99 -25.69 -1.91
C LYS A 51 -2.86 -25.59 -3.43
N ALA A 52 -1.67 -25.86 -3.97
CA ALA A 52 -1.53 -26.07 -5.42
C ALA A 52 -2.41 -27.25 -5.89
N GLY A 53 -3.03 -27.12 -7.04
CA GLY A 53 -3.87 -28.15 -7.64
C GLY A 53 -5.22 -27.65 -8.14
N LYS A 54 -6.13 -28.62 -8.37
CA LYS A 54 -7.48 -28.37 -8.90
C LYS A 54 -8.46 -28.04 -7.77
N HIS A 55 -9.31 -27.06 -8.02
CA HIS A 55 -10.28 -26.51 -7.07
C HIS A 55 -11.67 -26.42 -7.69
N ARG A 56 -12.67 -26.36 -6.80
CA ARG A 56 -14.08 -26.28 -7.18
C ARG A 56 -14.82 -25.26 -6.35
N ILE A 57 -15.57 -24.39 -7.03
CA ILE A 57 -16.50 -23.45 -6.45
C ILE A 57 -17.90 -23.83 -6.94
N THR A 58 -18.89 -23.77 -6.06
CA THR A 58 -20.29 -23.94 -6.39
C THR A 58 -21.00 -22.61 -6.22
N TRP A 59 -21.63 -22.12 -7.29
CA TRP A 59 -22.42 -20.91 -7.26
C TRP A 59 -23.91 -21.23 -7.36
N ASN A 60 -24.70 -20.83 -6.37
CA ASN A 60 -26.16 -20.94 -6.38
C ASN A 60 -26.77 -19.72 -7.09
N VAL A 61 -26.81 -19.77 -8.40
CA VAL A 61 -27.26 -18.67 -9.26
C VAL A 61 -28.70 -18.25 -8.98
N LEU A 62 -29.59 -19.21 -8.64
CA LEU A 62 -31.00 -18.94 -8.35
C LEU A 62 -31.19 -18.20 -7.01
N ALA A 63 -30.37 -18.52 -6.00
CA ALA A 63 -30.42 -17.84 -4.71
C ALA A 63 -29.90 -16.39 -4.79
N GLU A 64 -29.05 -16.10 -5.78
CA GLU A 64 -28.55 -14.76 -6.04
C GLU A 64 -29.47 -13.95 -6.96
N ALA A 65 -30.52 -14.56 -7.50
CA ALA A 65 -31.45 -13.95 -8.46
C ALA A 65 -30.73 -13.38 -9.71
N TYR A 66 -29.66 -14.03 -10.13
CA TYR A 66 -28.88 -13.63 -11.29
C TYR A 66 -29.49 -14.21 -12.57
N ASP A 67 -29.78 -13.35 -13.54
CA ASP A 67 -30.32 -13.77 -14.84
C ASP A 67 -29.15 -14.01 -15.82
N LEU A 68 -28.72 -15.26 -15.93
CA LEU A 68 -27.67 -15.67 -16.86
C LEU A 68 -28.26 -15.83 -18.26
N LYS A 69 -28.00 -14.88 -19.13
CA LYS A 69 -28.34 -14.95 -20.56
C LYS A 69 -27.10 -14.68 -21.40
N GLY A 70 -26.93 -15.50 -22.43
CA GLY A 70 -25.88 -15.34 -23.44
C GLY A 70 -25.01 -16.57 -23.62
N ASP A 71 -24.31 -16.64 -24.76
CA ASP A 71 -23.46 -17.75 -25.16
C ASP A 71 -21.96 -17.54 -24.77
N ASN A 72 -21.63 -16.39 -24.19
CA ASN A 72 -20.27 -15.97 -23.86
C ASN A 72 -20.08 -15.76 -22.35
N ILE A 73 -20.63 -16.69 -21.56
CA ILE A 73 -20.49 -16.63 -20.10
C ILE A 73 -19.11 -17.15 -19.71
N CYS A 74 -18.38 -16.37 -18.95
CA CYS A 74 -17.11 -16.79 -18.37
C CYS A 74 -16.96 -16.29 -16.92
N PHE A 75 -16.02 -16.90 -16.20
CA PHE A 75 -15.78 -16.63 -14.81
C PHE A 75 -14.32 -16.24 -14.57
N LYS A 76 -14.12 -15.33 -13.63
CA LYS A 76 -12.81 -14.95 -13.09
C LYS A 76 -12.80 -15.28 -11.60
N VAL A 77 -11.76 -16.00 -11.16
CA VAL A 77 -11.46 -16.26 -9.76
C VAL A 77 -10.24 -15.43 -9.42
N GLU A 78 -10.37 -14.53 -8.43
CA GLU A 78 -9.27 -13.68 -8.03
C GLU A 78 -8.46 -14.30 -6.88
N GLU A 79 -7.14 -14.12 -6.92
CA GLU A 79 -6.30 -14.41 -5.78
C GLU A 79 -6.54 -13.33 -4.71
N LYS A 80 -6.86 -13.74 -3.49
CA LYS A 80 -6.95 -12.82 -2.37
C LYS A 80 -5.54 -12.49 -1.89
N MET A 81 -5.11 -11.29 -2.13
CA MET A 81 -3.86 -10.79 -1.58
C MET A 81 -3.97 -10.70 -0.05
N ALA A 82 -2.94 -11.17 0.64
CA ALA A 82 -2.88 -11.01 2.10
C ALA A 82 -2.85 -9.52 2.47
N SER A 83 -3.63 -9.10 3.44
CA SER A 83 -3.64 -7.71 3.91
C SER A 83 -2.30 -7.30 4.53
N VAL A 84 -1.59 -8.24 5.13
CA VAL A 84 -0.24 -8.06 5.67
C VAL A 84 0.59 -9.27 5.29
N ILE A 85 1.83 -9.04 4.85
CA ILE A 85 2.83 -10.06 4.64
C ILE A 85 4.03 -9.80 5.55
N THR A 86 4.48 -10.83 6.28
CA THR A 86 5.70 -10.76 7.08
C THR A 86 6.88 -11.26 6.27
N VAL A 87 7.92 -10.46 6.18
CA VAL A 87 9.19 -10.81 5.53
C VAL A 87 10.26 -11.03 6.58
N LYS A 88 11.10 -12.05 6.37
CA LYS A 88 12.23 -12.37 7.26
C LYS A 88 13.54 -12.25 6.50
N VAL A 89 14.52 -11.61 7.13
CA VAL A 89 15.88 -11.47 6.62
C VAL A 89 16.88 -11.47 7.78
N ASN A 90 17.88 -12.33 7.72
CA ASN A 90 18.98 -12.43 8.70
C ASN A 90 18.52 -12.38 10.19
N GLY A 91 17.41 -13.08 10.51
CA GLY A 91 16.85 -13.16 11.86
C GLY A 91 15.90 -12.01 12.24
N VAL A 92 15.79 -10.97 11.44
CA VAL A 92 14.84 -9.85 11.65
C VAL A 92 13.60 -10.06 10.80
N SER A 93 12.43 -9.67 11.34
CA SER A 93 11.15 -9.71 10.62
C SER A 93 10.56 -8.32 10.51
N PHE A 94 9.92 -8.02 9.39
CA PHE A 94 9.16 -6.78 9.18
C PHE A 94 7.89 -7.06 8.40
N ASP A 95 6.88 -6.22 8.58
CA ASP A 95 5.58 -6.36 7.94
C ASP A 95 5.42 -5.37 6.78
N MET A 96 4.80 -5.85 5.70
CA MET A 96 4.34 -5.04 4.58
C MET A 96 2.82 -5.07 4.54
N VAL A 97 2.18 -3.91 4.50
CA VAL A 97 0.73 -3.75 4.47
C VAL A 97 0.26 -3.60 3.03
N ARG A 98 -0.80 -4.31 2.67
CA ARG A 98 -1.46 -4.17 1.37
C ARG A 98 -2.24 -2.87 1.31
N VAL A 99 -1.96 -2.07 0.31
CA VAL A 99 -2.76 -0.93 -0.11
C VAL A 99 -3.46 -1.31 -1.40
N ASP A 100 -4.79 -1.42 -1.35
CA ASP A 100 -5.57 -1.70 -2.56
C ASP A 100 -5.57 -0.46 -3.46
N GLY A 101 -5.54 -0.69 -4.77
CA GLY A 101 -5.57 0.39 -5.74
C GLY A 101 -6.84 1.23 -5.66
N GLY A 102 -6.78 2.45 -6.16
CA GLY A 102 -7.91 3.37 -6.15
C GLY A 102 -7.61 4.69 -6.82
N ILE A 103 -8.55 5.61 -6.72
CA ILE A 103 -8.43 6.98 -7.25
C ILE A 103 -8.52 7.95 -6.07
N PHE A 104 -7.63 8.93 -6.03
CA PHE A 104 -7.63 9.99 -5.02
C PHE A 104 -7.18 11.33 -5.62
N ASN A 105 -7.44 12.40 -4.91
CA ASN A 105 -6.88 13.71 -5.22
C ASN A 105 -5.56 13.88 -4.47
N MET A 106 -4.45 13.87 -5.22
CA MET A 106 -3.11 14.13 -4.70
C MET A 106 -2.87 15.62 -4.59
N GLY A 107 -2.22 16.03 -3.51
CA GLY A 107 -1.90 17.44 -3.24
C GLY A 107 -3.05 18.23 -2.61
N LEU A 108 -2.89 19.56 -2.57
CA LEU A 108 -3.84 20.51 -1.96
C LEU A 108 -4.26 21.58 -2.96
N ASP A 109 -5.53 21.99 -2.91
CA ASP A 109 -6.02 23.13 -3.68
C ASP A 109 -5.60 24.44 -3.04
N LYS A 110 -5.04 25.35 -3.84
CA LYS A 110 -4.75 26.72 -3.42
C LYS A 110 -6.05 27.41 -3.03
N GLY A 111 -6.24 27.67 -1.75
CA GLY A 111 -7.39 28.43 -1.24
C GLY A 111 -8.14 27.77 -0.10
N LEU A 112 -7.92 26.49 0.17
CA LEU A 112 -8.50 25.79 1.34
C LEU A 112 -7.59 25.84 2.55
N ASP A 113 -6.29 25.99 2.36
CA ASP A 113 -5.33 26.16 3.44
C ASP A 113 -4.21 27.13 3.00
N ASN A 114 -4.00 28.22 3.75
CA ASN A 114 -2.92 29.18 3.51
C ASN A 114 -1.52 28.62 3.83
N THR A 115 -1.45 27.38 4.34
CA THR A 115 -0.22 26.66 4.69
C THR A 115 0.28 25.77 3.56
N ALA A 116 -0.55 25.49 2.53
CA ALA A 116 -0.13 24.69 1.38
C ALA A 116 1.06 25.33 0.66
N GLY A 117 2.18 24.64 0.64
CA GLY A 117 3.36 25.02 -0.13
C GLY A 117 3.02 25.08 -1.64
N THR A 118 3.74 25.90 -2.40
CA THR A 118 3.57 25.94 -3.88
C THR A 118 3.89 24.61 -4.54
N ASN A 119 4.47 23.68 -3.80
CA ASN A 119 4.96 22.39 -4.26
C ASN A 119 3.91 21.29 -4.22
N GLU A 120 2.82 21.49 -3.46
CA GLU A 120 1.74 20.52 -3.23
C GLU A 120 0.48 20.85 -4.02
N SER A 121 0.57 21.83 -4.90
CA SER A 121 -0.55 22.26 -5.74
C SER A 121 -0.17 22.39 -7.19
N PRO A 122 -1.14 22.22 -8.13
CA PRO A 122 -2.57 22.00 -7.88
C PRO A 122 -2.89 20.57 -7.43
N ALA A 123 -4.00 20.41 -6.70
CA ALA A 123 -4.56 19.09 -6.47
C ALA A 123 -5.00 18.48 -7.81
N HIS A 124 -4.75 17.19 -8.00
CA HIS A 124 -5.07 16.49 -9.24
C HIS A 124 -5.45 15.04 -9.00
N SER A 125 -6.21 14.48 -9.92
CA SER A 125 -6.67 13.09 -9.80
C SER A 125 -5.54 12.11 -10.11
N VAL A 126 -5.29 11.15 -9.20
CA VAL A 126 -4.33 10.07 -9.40
C VAL A 126 -5.02 8.72 -9.24
N THR A 127 -4.78 7.83 -10.21
CA THR A 127 -5.18 6.42 -10.15
C THR A 127 -3.96 5.57 -9.85
N LEU A 128 -4.04 4.70 -8.85
CA LEU A 128 -2.99 3.77 -8.47
C LEU A 128 -3.46 2.32 -8.55
N ASP A 129 -2.57 1.45 -9.01
CA ASP A 129 -2.71 0.00 -8.82
C ASP A 129 -2.43 -0.36 -7.36
N GLY A 130 -2.83 -1.57 -6.95
CA GLY A 130 -2.55 -2.03 -5.58
C GLY A 130 -1.08 -2.45 -5.39
N TYR A 131 -0.53 -2.13 -4.21
CA TYR A 131 0.88 -2.39 -3.83
C TYR A 131 0.98 -2.82 -2.37
N TYR A 132 2.20 -3.10 -1.93
CA TYR A 132 2.55 -3.27 -0.52
C TYR A 132 3.52 -2.18 -0.09
N ILE A 133 3.32 -1.63 1.11
CA ILE A 133 4.19 -0.63 1.73
C ILE A 133 4.63 -1.12 3.11
N GLY A 134 5.75 -0.65 3.63
CA GLY A 134 6.19 -0.93 5.00
C GLY A 134 5.11 -0.56 6.01
N LYS A 135 4.93 -1.39 7.03
CA LYS A 135 3.99 -1.09 8.12
C LYS A 135 4.48 0.05 9.00
N THR A 136 5.78 0.23 9.06
CA THR A 136 6.52 1.25 9.78
C THR A 136 7.68 1.72 8.93
N GLU A 137 8.34 2.77 9.34
CA GLU A 137 9.68 3.13 8.89
C GLU A 137 10.63 1.94 9.01
N VAL A 138 11.73 1.93 8.23
CA VAL A 138 12.77 0.89 8.32
C VAL A 138 13.49 1.03 9.65
N THR A 139 13.43 -0.03 10.47
CA THR A 139 14.11 -0.04 11.77
C THR A 139 15.61 -0.19 11.64
N GLN A 140 16.37 0.27 12.66
CA GLN A 140 17.81 0.10 12.72
C GLN A 140 18.22 -1.37 12.77
N ALA A 141 17.45 -2.24 13.44
CA ALA A 141 17.68 -3.68 13.43
C ALA A 141 17.60 -4.25 12.00
N LEU A 142 16.57 -3.87 11.23
CA LEU A 142 16.42 -4.29 9.84
C LEU A 142 17.55 -3.76 8.97
N TRP A 143 17.86 -2.47 9.09
CA TRP A 143 18.96 -1.86 8.35
C TRP A 143 20.30 -2.56 8.61
N GLN A 144 20.62 -2.77 9.89
CA GLN A 144 21.86 -3.45 10.28
C GLN A 144 21.92 -4.91 9.82
N ALA A 145 20.79 -5.63 9.85
CA ALA A 145 20.69 -6.99 9.34
C ALA A 145 21.00 -7.11 7.83
N VAL A 146 20.71 -6.05 7.06
CA VAL A 146 20.93 -6.01 5.60
C VAL A 146 22.28 -5.37 5.25
N MET A 147 22.63 -4.25 5.90
CA MET A 147 23.81 -3.45 5.56
C MET A 147 25.06 -3.82 6.37
N GLY A 148 24.90 -4.43 7.54
CA GLY A 148 25.99 -4.74 8.46
C GLY A 148 26.48 -3.56 9.32
N THR A 149 25.91 -2.37 9.12
CA THR A 149 26.26 -1.12 9.84
C THR A 149 25.01 -0.36 10.24
N ASN A 150 25.11 0.56 11.20
CA ASN A 150 24.03 1.42 11.63
C ASN A 150 24.53 2.87 11.69
N PRO A 151 24.14 3.77 10.74
CA PRO A 151 24.62 5.14 10.67
C PRO A 151 23.87 6.10 11.62
N SER A 152 22.75 5.70 12.19
CA SER A 152 21.85 6.55 12.97
C SER A 152 22.54 7.20 14.17
N ASN A 153 22.10 8.39 14.57
CA ASN A 153 22.56 9.06 15.79
C ASN A 153 21.89 8.48 17.03
N PHE A 154 20.56 8.40 17.03
CA PHE A 154 19.78 7.85 18.13
C PHE A 154 19.71 6.34 17.99
N LYS A 155 20.32 5.60 18.93
CA LYS A 155 20.50 4.15 18.81
C LYS A 155 19.40 3.35 19.47
N GLY A 156 18.93 2.32 18.77
CA GLY A 156 17.98 1.34 19.30
C GLY A 156 17.42 0.44 18.19
N ASP A 157 17.23 -0.83 18.45
CA ASP A 157 16.82 -1.82 17.46
C ASP A 157 15.47 -1.46 16.79
N ASN A 158 14.53 -0.92 17.58
CA ASN A 158 13.20 -0.52 17.12
C ASN A 158 13.09 0.98 16.75
N MET A 159 14.20 1.70 16.78
CA MET A 159 14.24 3.08 16.29
C MET A 159 14.26 3.10 14.76
N PRO A 160 13.73 4.13 14.09
CA PRO A 160 13.89 4.28 12.65
C PRO A 160 15.37 4.47 12.32
N VAL A 161 15.81 3.98 11.17
CA VAL A 161 17.14 4.33 10.66
C VAL A 161 17.12 5.76 10.15
N GLU A 162 18.08 6.57 10.57
CA GLU A 162 18.27 7.94 10.12
C GLU A 162 19.74 8.18 9.71
N ASN A 163 20.06 9.38 9.19
CA ASN A 163 21.36 9.70 8.57
C ASN A 163 21.69 8.81 7.35
N VAL A 164 20.69 8.52 6.54
CA VAL A 164 20.83 7.78 5.29
C VAL A 164 20.44 8.64 4.10
N SER A 165 21.25 8.63 3.06
CA SER A 165 20.92 9.27 1.80
C SER A 165 19.98 8.39 0.95
N TRP A 166 19.37 8.98 -0.07
CA TRP A 166 18.59 8.23 -1.07
C TRP A 166 19.42 7.10 -1.73
N LYS A 167 20.72 7.34 -1.95
CA LYS A 167 21.62 6.30 -2.51
C LYS A 167 21.84 5.15 -1.54
N ASP A 168 21.99 5.44 -0.26
CA ASP A 168 22.13 4.39 0.76
C ASP A 168 20.84 3.54 0.83
N CYS A 169 19.68 4.17 0.71
CA CYS A 169 18.39 3.45 0.62
C CYS A 169 18.32 2.55 -0.63
N GLN A 170 18.83 3.00 -1.79
CA GLN A 170 18.87 2.15 -2.98
C GLN A 170 19.84 0.95 -2.81
N GLU A 171 20.98 1.15 -2.14
CA GLU A 171 21.90 0.06 -1.83
C GLU A 171 21.27 -0.94 -0.86
N PHE A 172 20.61 -0.44 0.20
CA PHE A 172 19.85 -1.26 1.14
C PHE A 172 18.80 -2.11 0.42
N ILE A 173 17.98 -1.50 -0.43
CA ILE A 173 16.94 -2.18 -1.21
C ILE A 173 17.54 -3.22 -2.14
N GLY A 174 18.64 -2.91 -2.82
CA GLY A 174 19.34 -3.85 -3.69
C GLY A 174 19.80 -5.12 -2.93
N LYS A 175 20.40 -4.94 -1.75
CA LYS A 175 20.82 -6.05 -0.88
C LYS A 175 19.60 -6.82 -0.32
N LEU A 176 18.57 -6.12 0.13
CA LEU A 176 17.34 -6.73 0.64
C LEU A 176 16.67 -7.60 -0.43
N ASN A 177 16.61 -7.14 -1.68
CA ASN A 177 16.08 -7.89 -2.82
C ASN A 177 16.85 -9.20 -3.05
N VAL A 178 18.18 -9.16 -3.00
CA VAL A 178 19.01 -10.34 -3.14
C VAL A 178 18.78 -11.32 -1.99
N LEU A 179 18.79 -10.84 -0.73
CA LEU A 179 18.66 -11.68 0.45
C LEU A 179 17.27 -12.36 0.57
N THR A 180 16.23 -11.69 0.09
CA THR A 180 14.84 -12.18 0.22
C THR A 180 14.29 -12.82 -1.04
N ASN A 181 14.99 -12.70 -2.17
CA ASN A 181 14.49 -13.04 -3.51
C ASN A 181 13.12 -12.38 -3.83
N LYS A 182 12.96 -11.14 -3.41
CA LYS A 182 11.77 -10.30 -3.64
C LYS A 182 12.13 -9.03 -4.41
N LYS A 183 11.14 -8.24 -4.79
CA LYS A 183 11.32 -6.97 -5.50
C LYS A 183 10.77 -5.83 -4.65
N PHE A 184 11.61 -5.30 -3.77
CA PHE A 184 11.33 -4.06 -3.04
C PHE A 184 11.83 -2.86 -3.83
N ARG A 185 11.23 -1.73 -3.60
CA ARG A 185 11.61 -0.40 -4.10
C ARG A 185 11.14 0.67 -3.13
N LEU A 186 11.60 1.89 -3.27
CA LEU A 186 10.97 3.04 -2.62
C LEU A 186 9.54 3.23 -3.17
N PRO A 187 8.60 3.73 -2.37
CA PRO A 187 7.30 4.16 -2.89
C PRO A 187 7.48 5.32 -3.86
N THR A 188 6.54 5.50 -4.79
CA THR A 188 6.40 6.80 -5.44
C THR A 188 5.78 7.80 -4.46
N GLU A 189 5.92 9.09 -4.73
CA GLU A 189 5.30 10.12 -3.89
C GLU A 189 3.78 9.93 -3.80
N ALA A 190 3.13 9.62 -4.93
CA ALA A 190 1.70 9.35 -4.98
C ALA A 190 1.29 8.10 -4.18
N GLU A 191 2.07 7.03 -4.23
CA GLU A 191 1.84 5.84 -3.40
C GLU A 191 1.99 6.16 -1.92
N TRP A 192 3.02 6.93 -1.56
CA TRP A 192 3.25 7.36 -0.19
C TRP A 192 2.06 8.18 0.34
N GLU A 193 1.63 9.21 -0.39
CA GLU A 193 0.53 10.07 0.03
C GLU A 193 -0.81 9.33 0.09
N TYR A 194 -1.10 8.47 -0.89
CA TYR A 194 -2.31 7.64 -0.86
C TYR A 194 -2.34 6.71 0.35
N ALA A 195 -1.21 6.07 0.69
CA ALA A 195 -1.09 5.23 1.88
C ALA A 195 -1.25 6.04 3.17
N ALA A 196 -0.61 7.22 3.28
CA ALA A 196 -0.69 8.10 4.44
C ALA A 196 -2.13 8.55 4.72
N ARG A 197 -2.88 8.88 3.66
CA ARG A 197 -4.30 9.28 3.74
C ARG A 197 -5.28 8.12 3.97
N GLY A 198 -4.79 6.89 4.22
CA GLY A 198 -5.62 5.72 4.51
C GLY A 198 -6.15 4.99 3.27
N GLY A 199 -5.67 5.33 2.05
CA GLY A 199 -6.06 4.66 0.81
C GLY A 199 -7.57 4.66 0.58
N ASN A 200 -8.11 3.52 0.15
CA ASN A 200 -9.56 3.33 -0.04
C ASN A 200 -10.37 3.24 1.27
N LYS A 201 -9.71 3.29 2.44
CA LYS A 201 -10.36 3.32 3.76
C LYS A 201 -10.28 4.71 4.40
N SER A 202 -9.76 5.71 3.69
CA SER A 202 -9.60 7.07 4.18
C SER A 202 -10.88 7.62 4.80
N ARG A 203 -10.75 8.27 5.94
CA ARG A 203 -11.81 9.00 6.63
C ARG A 203 -11.69 10.51 6.46
N GLY A 204 -10.71 10.96 5.67
CA GLY A 204 -10.47 12.37 5.41
C GLY A 204 -9.89 13.12 6.60
N TYR A 205 -9.16 12.46 7.47
CA TYR A 205 -8.45 13.09 8.57
C TYR A 205 -7.38 14.08 8.07
N LYS A 206 -7.08 15.08 8.89
CA LYS A 206 -6.05 16.07 8.58
C LYS A 206 -4.65 15.45 8.55
N TYR A 207 -4.35 14.56 9.49
CA TYR A 207 -3.09 13.85 9.59
C TYR A 207 -3.29 12.35 9.30
N ALA A 208 -2.23 11.59 9.16
CA ALA A 208 -2.29 10.17 8.85
C ALA A 208 -2.94 9.34 9.98
N GLY A 209 -4.28 9.29 10.01
CA GLY A 209 -5.08 8.50 10.95
C GLY A 209 -5.81 9.28 12.04
N SER A 210 -5.64 10.60 12.16
CA SER A 210 -6.35 11.43 13.14
C SER A 210 -6.42 12.91 12.73
N ASP A 211 -7.38 13.64 13.28
CA ASP A 211 -7.42 15.12 13.23
C ASP A 211 -6.54 15.76 14.31
N SER A 212 -6.05 14.97 15.27
CA SER A 212 -5.11 15.36 16.31
C SER A 212 -3.71 14.84 15.98
N ILE A 213 -2.77 15.75 15.75
CA ILE A 213 -1.38 15.40 15.44
C ILE A 213 -0.72 14.59 16.57
N ASP A 214 -1.04 14.90 17.83
CA ASP A 214 -0.45 14.24 19.00
C ASP A 214 -0.75 12.74 19.07
N ASP A 215 -1.83 12.29 18.42
CA ASP A 215 -2.21 10.90 18.38
C ASP A 215 -1.32 10.06 17.45
N VAL A 216 -0.80 10.69 16.37
CA VAL A 216 -0.22 9.98 15.22
C VAL A 216 1.22 10.35 14.90
N ALA A 217 1.74 11.48 15.44
CA ALA A 217 3.05 12.01 15.08
C ALA A 217 3.96 12.27 16.28
N TRP A 218 5.26 12.10 16.07
CA TRP A 218 6.33 12.69 16.83
C TRP A 218 6.90 13.88 16.03
N TYR A 219 6.81 15.09 16.58
CA TYR A 219 7.17 16.35 15.93
C TYR A 219 7.79 17.33 16.94
N ASP A 220 8.12 18.55 16.56
CA ASP A 220 8.88 19.52 17.38
C ASP A 220 8.30 19.75 18.79
N MET A 221 6.96 19.71 18.93
CA MET A 221 6.30 19.99 20.19
C MET A 221 6.28 18.81 21.17
N ASN A 222 6.44 17.58 20.70
CA ASN A 222 6.32 16.36 21.52
C ASN A 222 7.46 15.35 21.33
N GLY A 223 8.38 15.60 20.38
CA GLY A 223 9.46 14.68 20.01
C GLY A 223 10.71 14.77 20.89
N GLU A 224 10.83 15.77 21.81
CA GLU A 224 11.98 15.93 22.72
C GLU A 224 13.34 15.95 22.00
N GLU A 225 13.38 16.41 20.73
CA GLU A 225 14.57 16.46 19.85
C GLU A 225 15.26 15.10 19.62
N ILE A 226 14.54 13.99 19.81
CA ILE A 226 15.02 12.63 19.55
C ILE A 226 14.01 11.83 18.72
N THR A 227 14.50 10.88 17.91
CA THR A 227 13.61 9.92 17.26
C THR A 227 13.00 8.96 18.28
N HIS A 228 11.85 8.41 17.98
CA HIS A 228 11.11 7.50 18.84
C HIS A 228 10.99 6.11 18.19
N PRO A 229 10.79 5.06 19.02
CA PRO A 229 10.55 3.73 18.47
C PRO A 229 9.38 3.75 17.48
N VAL A 230 9.55 3.05 16.35
CA VAL A 230 8.49 2.94 15.35
C VAL A 230 7.21 2.34 15.94
N ALA A 231 6.05 2.68 15.38
CA ALA A 231 4.74 2.24 15.84
C ALA A 231 4.42 2.58 17.32
N SER A 232 4.98 3.66 17.86
CA SER A 232 4.71 4.12 19.22
C SER A 232 3.52 5.11 19.31
N LYS A 233 3.01 5.59 18.17
CA LYS A 233 1.79 6.38 18.02
C LYS A 233 0.67 5.51 17.40
N GLN A 234 -0.52 6.09 17.17
CA GLN A 234 -1.63 5.37 16.52
C GLN A 234 -1.38 5.21 15.00
N PRO A 235 -1.81 4.08 14.41
CA PRO A 235 -1.72 3.89 12.97
C PRO A 235 -2.86 4.61 12.24
N ASN A 236 -2.71 4.75 10.93
CA ASN A 236 -3.81 5.16 10.07
C ASN A 236 -4.82 4.01 9.81
N GLU A 237 -5.83 4.25 8.98
CA GLU A 237 -6.94 3.33 8.69
C GLU A 237 -6.50 2.02 8.00
N LEU A 238 -5.31 2.00 7.42
CA LEU A 238 -4.68 0.81 6.83
C LEU A 238 -3.86 0.00 7.83
N GLY A 239 -3.59 0.56 9.02
CA GLY A 239 -2.71 -0.02 10.02
C GLY A 239 -1.23 0.26 9.75
N ILE A 240 -0.93 1.35 9.05
CA ILE A 240 0.42 1.87 8.79
C ILE A 240 0.71 2.96 9.82
N TYR A 241 1.93 2.96 10.35
CA TYR A 241 2.38 3.84 11.41
C TYR A 241 3.38 4.86 10.88
N ASP A 242 3.58 5.91 11.64
CA ASP A 242 4.66 6.89 11.51
C ASP A 242 4.67 7.63 10.14
N MET A 243 3.50 7.66 9.44
CA MET A 243 3.33 8.40 8.20
C MET A 243 3.26 9.94 8.44
N ALA A 244 3.38 10.37 9.68
CA ALA A 244 3.45 11.75 10.12
C ALA A 244 4.50 11.87 11.23
N GLY A 245 5.53 12.71 11.04
CA GLY A 245 6.60 12.95 12.00
C GLY A 245 7.64 11.83 12.09
N ASN A 246 8.35 11.75 13.20
CA ASN A 246 9.49 10.88 13.52
C ASN A 246 10.69 11.13 12.60
N VAL A 247 10.76 10.51 11.41
CA VAL A 247 11.79 10.82 10.41
C VAL A 247 11.22 11.01 9.01
N TYR A 248 11.83 11.86 8.21
CA TYR A 248 11.50 11.98 6.80
C TYR A 248 11.69 10.66 6.05
N GLU A 249 10.79 10.38 5.12
CA GLU A 249 10.82 9.19 4.27
C GLU A 249 11.13 9.50 2.81
N TRP A 250 12.13 8.82 2.24
CA TRP A 250 12.50 8.95 0.84
C TRP A 250 11.47 8.31 -0.09
N CYS A 251 11.07 9.06 -1.11
CA CYS A 251 10.33 8.54 -2.26
C CYS A 251 11.25 8.30 -3.47
N SER A 252 10.77 7.52 -4.44
CA SER A 252 11.52 7.24 -5.67
C SER A 252 11.64 8.43 -6.60
N ASP A 253 10.70 9.37 -6.50
CA ASP A 253 10.50 10.46 -7.44
C ASP A 253 11.56 11.55 -7.34
N TRP A 254 11.90 12.13 -8.48
CA TRP A 254 12.54 13.43 -8.51
C TRP A 254 11.51 14.51 -8.20
N TYR A 255 11.94 15.56 -7.53
CA TYR A 255 11.13 16.74 -7.31
C TYR A 255 10.67 17.34 -8.65
N GLY A 256 9.37 17.62 -8.74
CA GLY A 256 8.71 18.24 -9.90
C GLY A 256 7.47 19.04 -9.48
N ILE A 257 7.00 19.86 -10.39
CA ILE A 257 5.78 20.66 -10.18
C ILE A 257 4.58 19.81 -10.59
N TYR A 258 3.53 19.81 -9.78
CA TYR A 258 2.27 19.15 -10.08
C TYR A 258 1.56 19.81 -11.28
N THR A 259 0.79 19.01 -12.00
CA THR A 259 -0.07 19.46 -13.10
C THR A 259 -1.52 19.10 -12.78
N GLU A 260 -2.49 19.82 -13.38
CA GLU A 260 -3.92 19.54 -13.19
C GLU A 260 -4.40 18.26 -13.89
N GLU A 261 -3.58 17.71 -14.79
CA GLU A 261 -3.94 16.55 -15.60
C GLU A 261 -4.03 15.27 -14.76
N PRO A 262 -5.07 14.44 -14.93
CA PRO A 262 -5.18 13.14 -14.28
C PRO A 262 -4.01 12.23 -14.64
N GLN A 263 -3.49 11.52 -13.65
CA GLN A 263 -2.33 10.63 -13.80
C GLN A 263 -2.66 9.19 -13.38
N THR A 264 -1.97 8.23 -13.95
CA THR A 264 -2.07 6.82 -13.58
C THR A 264 -0.69 6.27 -13.24
N ASN A 265 -0.51 5.76 -12.03
CA ASN A 265 0.75 5.25 -11.49
C ASN A 265 1.94 6.21 -11.77
N PRO A 266 1.85 7.51 -11.38
CA PRO A 266 2.90 8.47 -11.67
C PRO A 266 4.22 8.07 -11.03
N GLN A 267 5.33 8.39 -11.71
CA GLN A 267 6.71 8.11 -11.27
C GLN A 267 7.52 9.40 -11.10
N GLY A 268 6.84 10.55 -11.15
CA GLY A 268 7.49 11.84 -11.19
C GLY A 268 8.29 12.10 -12.47
N PRO A 269 8.99 13.23 -12.56
CA PRO A 269 9.86 13.55 -13.69
C PRO A 269 11.08 12.62 -13.74
N THR A 270 11.70 12.48 -14.93
CA THR A 270 12.88 11.61 -15.13
C THR A 270 14.16 12.19 -14.52
N THR A 271 14.20 13.49 -14.26
CA THR A 271 15.31 14.22 -13.63
C THR A 271 14.78 15.36 -12.77
N GLY A 272 15.54 15.81 -11.79
CA GLY A 272 15.14 16.93 -10.94
C GLY A 272 16.29 17.41 -10.04
N PRO A 273 16.09 18.51 -9.30
CA PRO A 273 17.12 19.09 -8.42
C PRO A 273 17.37 18.25 -7.17
N GLY A 274 16.42 17.42 -6.76
CA GLY A 274 16.48 16.55 -5.56
C GLY A 274 15.44 15.45 -5.61
N ARG A 275 15.54 14.50 -4.70
CA ARG A 275 14.54 13.45 -4.48
C ARG A 275 13.49 13.93 -3.49
N ILE A 276 12.28 13.43 -3.64
CA ILE A 276 11.16 13.73 -2.74
C ILE A 276 11.39 13.05 -1.39
N ILE A 277 11.11 13.79 -0.32
CA ILE A 277 10.95 13.30 1.05
C ILE A 277 9.56 13.67 1.54
N ARG A 278 8.96 12.82 2.36
CA ARG A 278 7.61 12.99 2.89
C ARG A 278 7.57 12.70 4.39
N GLY A 279 6.45 13.06 5.04
CA GLY A 279 6.11 12.70 6.42
C GLY A 279 6.47 13.73 7.47
N GLY A 280 7.43 14.60 7.23
CA GLY A 280 8.00 15.46 8.28
C GLY A 280 8.90 14.69 9.25
N SER A 281 9.38 15.34 10.29
CA SER A 281 10.28 14.77 11.29
C SER A 281 10.04 15.34 12.69
N ILE A 282 10.81 14.85 13.65
CA ILE A 282 10.81 15.36 15.05
C ILE A 282 11.21 16.84 15.16
N ASP A 283 11.89 17.40 14.18
CA ASP A 283 12.37 18.78 14.18
C ASP A 283 11.41 19.73 13.44
N ASP A 284 10.33 19.20 12.87
CA ASP A 284 9.42 19.98 12.06
C ASP A 284 8.15 20.40 12.80
N PHE A 285 7.61 21.55 12.38
CA PHE A 285 6.30 22.00 12.85
C PHE A 285 5.19 21.13 12.29
N ARG A 286 4.03 21.11 12.99
CA ARG A 286 2.85 20.33 12.65
C ARG A 286 2.42 20.38 11.18
N ASP A 287 2.65 21.51 10.51
CA ASP A 287 2.21 21.70 9.13
C ASP A 287 3.07 20.94 8.10
N ALA A 288 4.26 20.48 8.49
CA ALA A 288 5.10 19.61 7.68
C ALA A 288 4.74 18.10 7.82
N CYS A 289 3.88 17.76 8.78
CA CYS A 289 3.44 16.39 9.09
C CYS A 289 2.06 16.05 8.49
N THR A 290 1.59 16.81 7.48
CA THR A 290 0.28 16.62 6.80
C THR A 290 0.39 15.80 5.54
#